data_da633f0796cf2399947455778fd701b9
#
_entry.id   da633f0796cf2399947455778fd701b9
#
_cell.length_a   1.000
_cell.length_b   1.000
_cell.length_c   1.000
_cell.angle_alpha   90.00
_cell.angle_beta   90.00
_cell.angle_gamma   90.00
#
_symmetry.space_group_name_H-M   'P 1'
#
loop_
_entity.id
_entity.type
_entity.pdbx_description
1 polymer ?
#
loop_
_entity_poly.entity_id
_entity_poly.type
_entity_poly.pdbx_seq_one_letter_code
_entity_poly.pdbx_strand_id
1 'polypeptide(L)'
;VNRYLKQSVLLLLLSSLLLACRKQESYPEVQIFGHAGMGMDIGMSAFHDNSIESIQLALSLPTMNGVEVDVRMSADGTLWLYHENTLEAHTDGEGCIFETTDQVLEKLRYKSLHREKLARLDQIWPFVRPQHKVILDLKHWNECTAGYVDMQRFKEALYAIPLEFRDQIVLDSSNPNWLAQISQDFKVVFSTVTFEEGLKQLEKVPALAGLMLRSKDITAEQIAYLKTQGKESYLFEMRSSKKQRAALQKQPSAIIADDPRGALVIRD
;
A
#
# COMPACT_ATOMS: atom_id res chain seq x y z
N VAL A 1 -19.47 -52.97 -32.22
CA VAL A 1 -20.05 -51.63 -31.95
C VAL A 1 -19.49 -51.02 -30.65
N ASN A 2 -19.27 -51.81 -29.60
CA ASN A 2 -18.90 -51.28 -28.25
C ASN A 2 -17.45 -50.79 -28.12
N ARG A 3 -16.54 -51.17 -29.00
CA ARG A 3 -15.09 -50.83 -28.93
C ARG A 3 -14.83 -49.41 -29.45
N TYR A 4 -15.47 -49.02 -30.51
CA TYR A 4 -15.36 -47.69 -31.12
C TYR A 4 -16.03 -46.61 -30.25
N LEU A 5 -17.13 -46.95 -29.60
CA LEU A 5 -17.82 -46.04 -28.70
C LEU A 5 -16.96 -45.72 -27.46
N LYS A 6 -16.28 -46.73 -26.89
CA LYS A 6 -15.34 -46.56 -25.78
C LYS A 6 -14.12 -45.72 -26.17
N GLN A 7 -13.58 -45.88 -27.35
CA GLN A 7 -12.47 -45.07 -27.85
C GLN A 7 -12.87 -43.61 -28.10
N SER A 8 -14.06 -43.38 -28.64
CA SER A 8 -14.57 -42.02 -28.87
C SER A 8 -14.86 -41.30 -27.56
N VAL A 9 -15.38 -41.97 -26.53
CA VAL A 9 -15.62 -41.41 -25.20
C VAL A 9 -14.29 -41.11 -24.49
N LEU A 10 -13.28 -41.96 -24.62
CA LEU A 10 -11.96 -41.72 -24.03
C LEU A 10 -11.24 -40.55 -24.70
N LEU A 11 -11.35 -40.40 -26.02
CA LEU A 11 -10.81 -39.24 -26.75
C LEU A 11 -11.51 -37.95 -26.40
N LEU A 12 -12.82 -37.96 -26.21
CA LEU A 12 -13.59 -36.78 -25.71
C LEU A 12 -13.22 -36.41 -24.27
N LEU A 13 -13.00 -37.38 -23.40
CA LEU A 13 -12.52 -37.14 -22.03
C LEU A 13 -11.09 -36.63 -22.01
N LEU A 14 -10.19 -37.13 -22.84
CA LEU A 14 -8.82 -36.59 -22.96
C LEU A 14 -8.80 -35.18 -23.57
N SER A 15 -9.64 -34.89 -24.55
CA SER A 15 -9.75 -33.54 -25.12
C SER A 15 -10.33 -32.53 -24.13
N SER A 16 -11.29 -32.94 -23.27
CA SER A 16 -11.83 -32.09 -22.22
C SER A 16 -10.82 -31.83 -21.10
N LEU A 17 -9.94 -32.80 -20.80
CA LEU A 17 -8.83 -32.62 -19.85
C LEU A 17 -7.74 -31.66 -20.38
N LEU A 18 -7.47 -31.68 -21.68
CA LEU A 18 -6.52 -30.75 -22.31
C LEU A 18 -7.04 -29.32 -22.42
N LEU A 19 -8.36 -29.14 -22.52
CA LEU A 19 -9.02 -27.82 -22.47
C LEU A 19 -9.12 -27.24 -21.05
N ALA A 20 -8.98 -28.05 -20.01
CA ALA A 20 -9.03 -27.66 -18.63
C ALA A 20 -7.72 -27.01 -18.11
N CYS A 21 -6.59 -27.20 -18.80
CA CYS A 21 -5.37 -26.43 -18.54
C CYS A 21 -5.49 -25.03 -19.12
N ARG A 22 -6.36 -24.16 -18.53
CA ARG A 22 -6.22 -22.73 -18.70
C ARG A 22 -4.87 -22.35 -18.14
N LYS A 23 -3.98 -21.83 -19.01
CA LYS A 23 -2.73 -21.23 -18.58
C LYS A 23 -3.09 -20.21 -17.51
N GLN A 24 -2.62 -20.43 -16.30
CA GLN A 24 -2.85 -19.47 -15.21
C GLN A 24 -2.18 -18.17 -15.65
N GLU A 25 -2.96 -17.11 -15.78
CA GLU A 25 -2.41 -15.80 -16.06
C GLU A 25 -1.51 -15.41 -14.87
N SER A 26 -0.28 -15.01 -15.15
CA SER A 26 0.66 -14.49 -14.16
C SER A 26 1.02 -13.05 -14.49
N TYR A 27 1.39 -12.28 -13.46
CA TYR A 27 1.63 -10.83 -13.54
C TYR A 27 2.94 -10.48 -12.83
N PRO A 28 4.09 -11.07 -13.22
CA PRO A 28 5.35 -10.96 -12.47
C PRO A 28 5.91 -9.53 -12.39
N GLU A 29 5.51 -8.68 -13.33
CA GLU A 29 5.95 -7.27 -13.37
C GLU A 29 5.20 -6.38 -12.36
N VAL A 30 4.06 -6.84 -11.82
CA VAL A 30 3.27 -6.05 -10.88
C VAL A 30 3.83 -6.21 -9.47
N GLN A 31 4.21 -5.11 -8.87
CA GLN A 31 4.69 -5.10 -7.48
C GLN A 31 3.53 -5.26 -6.49
N ILE A 32 3.77 -6.05 -5.43
CA ILE A 32 2.80 -6.26 -4.36
C ILE A 32 3.30 -5.61 -3.08
N PHE A 33 2.50 -4.70 -2.54
CA PHE A 33 2.73 -4.07 -1.24
C PHE A 33 1.62 -4.49 -0.28
N GLY A 34 1.97 -4.77 0.97
CA GLY A 34 0.98 -5.02 2.01
C GLY A 34 0.41 -3.70 2.51
N HIS A 35 -0.91 -3.56 2.52
CA HIS A 35 -1.63 -2.38 2.97
C HIS A 35 -1.55 -2.30 4.50
N ALA A 36 -0.92 -1.27 5.04
CA ALA A 36 -0.62 -1.12 6.47
C ALA A 36 0.01 -2.38 7.11
N GLY A 37 0.81 -3.13 6.31
CA GLY A 37 1.35 -4.44 6.65
C GLY A 37 0.58 -5.60 6.04
N MET A 38 -0.18 -6.37 6.82
CA MET A 38 -0.93 -7.56 6.36
C MET A 38 -2.37 -7.28 5.91
N GLY A 39 -2.72 -6.03 5.68
CA GLY A 39 -4.04 -5.58 5.24
C GLY A 39 -4.65 -4.60 6.24
N MET A 40 -5.31 -3.57 5.71
CA MET A 40 -5.97 -2.55 6.51
C MET A 40 -7.39 -2.98 6.88
N ASP A 41 -7.78 -2.74 8.14
CA ASP A 41 -9.13 -2.99 8.67
C ASP A 41 -9.65 -4.41 8.34
N ILE A 42 -8.76 -5.40 8.44
CA ILE A 42 -9.08 -6.80 8.23
C ILE A 42 -9.39 -7.47 9.56
N GLY A 43 -10.67 -7.67 9.85
CA GLY A 43 -11.14 -8.21 11.14
C GLY A 43 -10.62 -9.62 11.50
N MET A 44 -10.01 -10.35 10.55
CA MET A 44 -9.35 -11.64 10.79
C MET A 44 -7.83 -11.56 10.70
N SER A 45 -7.24 -10.36 10.64
CA SER A 45 -5.79 -10.20 10.74
C SER A 45 -5.31 -10.63 12.13
N ALA A 46 -4.17 -11.32 12.19
CA ALA A 46 -3.57 -11.71 13.47
C ALA A 46 -3.11 -10.49 14.27
N PHE A 47 -2.68 -9.44 13.57
CA PHE A 47 -2.15 -8.21 14.16
C PHE A 47 -2.87 -6.99 13.60
N HIS A 48 -2.92 -5.92 14.39
CA HIS A 48 -3.48 -4.66 13.94
C HIS A 48 -2.66 -4.08 12.77
N ASP A 49 -3.35 -3.44 11.82
CA ASP A 49 -2.68 -2.68 10.78
C ASP A 49 -1.75 -1.60 11.38
N ASN A 50 -0.73 -1.19 10.63
CA ASN A 50 0.31 -0.27 11.09
C ASN A 50 1.09 -0.71 12.35
N SER A 51 0.91 -1.94 12.87
CA SER A 51 1.74 -2.49 13.94
C SER A 51 3.06 -3.05 13.38
N ILE A 52 4.09 -3.09 14.22
CA ILE A 52 5.38 -3.70 13.84
C ILE A 52 5.19 -5.16 13.46
N GLU A 53 4.35 -5.89 14.19
CA GLU A 53 4.07 -7.31 13.97
C GLU A 53 3.42 -7.55 12.60
N SER A 54 2.46 -6.70 12.21
CA SER A 54 1.80 -6.78 10.90
C SER A 54 2.79 -6.49 9.75
N ILE A 55 3.61 -5.45 9.90
CA ILE A 55 4.61 -5.04 8.92
C ILE A 55 5.70 -6.12 8.78
N GLN A 56 6.24 -6.62 9.90
CA GLN A 56 7.24 -7.68 9.91
C GLN A 56 6.72 -8.96 9.23
N LEU A 57 5.49 -9.34 9.52
CA LEU A 57 4.86 -10.52 8.90
C LEU A 57 4.73 -10.32 7.39
N ALA A 58 4.28 -9.16 6.91
CA ALA A 58 4.17 -8.86 5.49
C ALA A 58 5.54 -8.92 4.79
N LEU A 59 6.56 -8.25 5.35
CA LEU A 59 7.92 -8.24 4.80
C LEU A 59 8.63 -9.61 4.85
N SER A 60 8.13 -10.55 5.64
CA SER A 60 8.64 -11.93 5.68
C SER A 60 8.11 -12.82 4.57
N LEU A 61 7.04 -12.41 3.87
CA LEU A 61 6.46 -13.20 2.78
C LEU A 61 7.45 -13.32 1.61
N PRO A 62 7.59 -14.51 1.02
CA PRO A 62 8.41 -14.68 -0.18
C PRO A 62 7.91 -13.77 -1.33
N THR A 63 8.85 -13.25 -2.11
CA THR A 63 8.58 -12.41 -3.30
C THR A 63 7.78 -11.10 -3.02
N MET A 64 7.64 -10.72 -1.75
CA MET A 64 7.03 -9.46 -1.35
C MET A 64 7.87 -8.27 -1.79
N ASN A 65 7.25 -7.24 -2.37
CA ASN A 65 7.97 -6.06 -2.83
C ASN A 65 8.10 -4.99 -1.72
N GLY A 66 7.21 -5.01 -0.73
CA GLY A 66 7.27 -4.06 0.38
C GLY A 66 5.94 -3.90 1.11
N VAL A 67 5.82 -2.81 1.83
CA VAL A 67 4.61 -2.42 2.56
C VAL A 67 4.26 -0.97 2.27
N GLU A 68 3.00 -0.66 2.36
CA GLU A 68 2.51 0.69 2.52
C GLU A 68 2.16 0.88 4.00
N VAL A 69 2.38 2.08 4.55
CA VAL A 69 2.09 2.43 5.94
C VAL A 69 1.63 3.89 6.05
N ASP A 70 0.69 4.13 6.95
CA ASP A 70 0.16 5.46 7.22
C ASP A 70 1.05 6.21 8.22
N VAL A 71 1.46 7.42 7.88
CA VAL A 71 2.43 8.18 8.69
C VAL A 71 1.81 9.46 9.22
N ARG A 72 1.84 9.62 10.54
CA ARG A 72 1.49 10.84 11.27
C ARG A 72 2.67 11.32 12.11
N MET A 73 2.73 12.62 12.36
CA MET A 73 3.76 13.21 13.20
C MET A 73 3.20 13.48 14.60
N SER A 74 3.97 13.18 15.66
CA SER A 74 3.61 13.52 17.04
C SER A 74 3.81 15.01 17.35
N ALA A 75 3.38 15.45 18.52
CA ALA A 75 3.68 16.79 19.03
C ALA A 75 5.19 17.05 19.15
N ASP A 76 5.98 16.01 19.40
CA ASP A 76 7.45 16.09 19.53
C ASP A 76 8.16 16.06 18.16
N GLY A 77 7.44 15.79 17.04
CA GLY A 77 7.99 15.76 15.69
C GLY A 77 8.44 14.36 15.23
N THR A 78 8.13 13.31 15.98
CA THR A 78 8.42 11.93 15.62
C THR A 78 7.36 11.38 14.65
N LEU A 79 7.78 10.57 13.67
CA LEU A 79 6.88 9.90 12.74
C LEU A 79 6.36 8.59 13.33
N TRP A 80 5.04 8.50 13.46
CA TRP A 80 4.30 7.35 13.98
C TRP A 80 3.44 6.72 12.90
N LEU A 81 3.22 5.42 13.01
CA LEU A 81 2.41 4.63 12.08
C LEU A 81 0.99 4.51 12.61
N TYR A 82 0.04 5.21 11.97
CA TYR A 82 -1.35 5.21 12.40
C TYR A 82 -2.27 5.82 11.33
N HIS A 83 -3.37 5.13 11.02
CA HIS A 83 -4.28 5.56 9.95
C HIS A 83 -5.28 6.63 10.41
N GLU A 84 -5.96 6.41 11.54
CA GLU A 84 -7.15 7.19 11.90
C GLU A 84 -6.81 8.64 12.34
N ASN A 85 -7.81 9.50 12.31
CA ASN A 85 -7.65 10.89 12.70
C ASN A 85 -7.47 11.04 14.21
N THR A 86 -8.15 10.18 15.00
CA THR A 86 -8.14 10.24 16.46
C THR A 86 -7.71 8.91 17.07
N LEU A 87 -7.06 8.95 18.22
CA LEU A 87 -6.49 7.79 18.91
C LEU A 87 -7.56 6.83 19.45
N GLU A 88 -8.69 7.36 19.91
CA GLU A 88 -9.79 6.59 20.47
C GLU A 88 -10.46 5.64 19.46
N ALA A 89 -10.27 5.86 18.17
CA ALA A 89 -10.79 4.98 17.13
C ALA A 89 -10.29 3.54 17.29
N HIS A 90 -8.97 3.36 17.47
CA HIS A 90 -8.35 2.04 17.51
C HIS A 90 -7.43 1.78 18.71
N THR A 91 -7.24 2.77 19.61
CA THR A 91 -6.35 2.63 20.78
C THR A 91 -7.08 2.92 22.09
N ASP A 92 -6.40 2.67 23.21
CA ASP A 92 -6.85 3.07 24.55
C ASP A 92 -6.52 4.53 24.89
N GLY A 93 -6.01 5.32 23.92
CA GLY A 93 -5.77 6.76 24.03
C GLY A 93 -6.93 7.61 23.51
N GLU A 94 -6.80 8.91 23.65
CA GLU A 94 -7.76 9.93 23.20
C GLU A 94 -7.04 11.08 22.50
N GLY A 95 -7.74 11.81 21.61
CA GLY A 95 -7.22 12.95 20.87
C GLY A 95 -6.47 12.57 19.59
N CYS A 96 -5.63 13.47 19.08
CA CYS A 96 -4.90 13.29 17.84
C CYS A 96 -3.41 13.07 18.07
N ILE A 97 -2.76 12.23 17.24
CA ILE A 97 -1.31 12.00 17.32
C ILE A 97 -0.54 13.32 17.25
N PHE A 98 -0.93 14.24 16.35
CA PHE A 98 -0.27 15.52 16.18
C PHE A 98 -0.22 16.43 17.44
N GLU A 99 -1.08 16.15 18.42
CA GLU A 99 -1.14 16.90 19.69
C GLU A 99 -0.62 16.08 20.88
N THR A 100 -0.25 14.82 20.63
CA THR A 100 0.16 13.90 21.69
C THR A 100 1.68 13.70 21.65
N THR A 101 2.31 13.76 22.84
CA THR A 101 3.77 13.54 22.97
C THR A 101 4.16 12.09 22.80
N ASP A 102 5.40 11.84 22.40
CA ASP A 102 5.94 10.49 22.24
C ASP A 102 5.84 9.67 23.54
N GLN A 103 6.09 10.33 24.70
CA GLN A 103 5.98 9.66 26.00
C GLN A 103 4.58 9.09 26.28
N VAL A 104 3.54 9.71 25.78
CA VAL A 104 2.16 9.23 25.88
C VAL A 104 1.92 8.14 24.86
N LEU A 105 2.26 8.36 23.59
CA LEU A 105 2.05 7.41 22.49
C LEU A 105 2.73 6.05 22.74
N GLU A 106 3.92 6.01 23.32
CA GLU A 106 4.65 4.78 23.65
C GLU A 106 3.91 3.86 24.62
N LYS A 107 3.00 4.39 25.42
CA LYS A 107 2.21 3.64 26.40
C LYS A 107 0.93 3.06 25.82
N LEU A 108 0.45 3.63 24.72
CA LEU A 108 -0.83 3.25 24.12
C LEU A 108 -0.78 1.87 23.48
N ARG A 109 -1.95 1.26 23.45
CA ARG A 109 -2.17 -0.06 22.88
C ARG A 109 -3.35 -0.03 21.91
N TYR A 110 -3.22 -0.76 20.82
CA TYR A 110 -4.37 -1.01 19.95
C TYR A 110 -5.47 -1.80 20.69
N LYS A 111 -6.71 -1.56 20.35
CA LYS A 111 -7.89 -2.35 20.80
C LYS A 111 -8.02 -3.66 20.02
N SER A 112 -6.91 -4.31 19.76
CA SER A 112 -6.78 -5.57 19.04
C SER A 112 -6.66 -6.76 19.99
N LEU A 113 -6.68 -7.99 19.45
CA LEU A 113 -6.53 -9.21 20.21
C LEU A 113 -5.18 -9.27 20.99
N HIS A 114 -4.11 -8.83 20.34
CA HIS A 114 -2.75 -8.88 20.88
C HIS A 114 -2.32 -7.61 21.60
N ARG A 115 -3.15 -6.55 21.53
CA ARG A 115 -2.88 -5.27 22.18
C ARG A 115 -1.49 -4.72 21.83
N GLU A 116 -1.15 -4.74 20.54
CA GLU A 116 0.11 -4.25 20.01
C GLU A 116 0.33 -2.79 20.41
N LYS A 117 1.57 -2.38 20.51
CA LYS A 117 1.94 -0.97 20.68
C LYS A 117 1.73 -0.20 19.39
N LEU A 118 1.50 1.10 19.49
CA LEU A 118 1.71 1.99 18.36
C LEU A 118 3.19 1.92 17.97
N ALA A 119 3.46 1.99 16.67
CA ALA A 119 4.79 1.88 16.11
C ALA A 119 5.30 3.26 15.64
N ARG A 120 6.60 3.53 15.89
CA ARG A 120 7.30 4.63 15.21
C ARG A 120 7.86 4.15 13.88
N LEU A 121 7.97 5.05 12.92
CA LEU A 121 8.52 4.73 11.61
C LEU A 121 9.96 4.20 11.70
N ASP A 122 10.78 4.69 12.62
CA ASP A 122 12.17 4.24 12.77
C ASP A 122 12.30 2.77 13.18
N GLN A 123 11.28 2.18 13.77
CA GLN A 123 11.27 0.80 14.22
C GLN A 123 11.08 -0.24 13.11
N ILE A 124 10.69 0.17 11.89
CA ILE A 124 10.49 -0.79 10.79
C ILE A 124 11.79 -1.13 10.05
N TRP A 125 12.80 -0.26 10.07
CA TRP A 125 14.01 -0.41 9.27
C TRP A 125 14.75 -1.73 9.47
N PRO A 126 14.83 -2.33 10.67
CA PRO A 126 15.45 -3.64 10.86
C PRO A 126 14.83 -4.78 10.04
N PHE A 127 13.59 -4.62 9.56
CA PHE A 127 12.86 -5.61 8.77
C PHE A 127 12.86 -5.30 7.27
N VAL A 128 13.23 -4.07 6.88
CA VAL A 128 13.31 -3.64 5.48
C VAL A 128 14.61 -4.13 4.86
N ARG A 129 14.51 -5.07 3.91
CA ARG A 129 15.65 -5.60 3.16
C ARG A 129 15.93 -4.74 1.91
N PRO A 130 17.10 -4.84 1.27
CA PRO A 130 17.43 -4.02 0.08
C PRO A 130 16.44 -4.13 -1.10
N GLN A 131 15.77 -5.28 -1.25
CA GLN A 131 14.75 -5.47 -2.29
C GLN A 131 13.37 -4.91 -1.95
N HIS A 132 13.13 -4.56 -0.69
CA HIS A 132 11.85 -4.01 -0.25
C HIS A 132 11.77 -2.51 -0.51
N LYS A 133 10.57 -2.03 -0.78
CA LYS A 133 10.22 -0.61 -0.75
C LYS A 133 9.19 -0.36 0.33
N VAL A 134 9.14 0.87 0.81
CA VAL A 134 8.15 1.33 1.79
C VAL A 134 7.42 2.52 1.22
N ILE A 135 6.11 2.40 1.06
CA ILE A 135 5.25 3.52 0.68
C ILE A 135 4.77 4.18 1.97
N LEU A 136 5.01 5.47 2.11
CA LEU A 136 4.56 6.26 3.26
C LEU A 136 3.38 7.13 2.83
N ASP A 137 2.16 6.81 3.28
CA ASP A 137 0.99 7.68 3.12
C ASP A 137 1.05 8.79 4.16
N LEU A 138 1.35 10.00 3.70
CA LEU A 138 1.57 11.17 4.56
C LEU A 138 0.23 11.79 4.97
N LYS A 139 -0.19 11.55 6.21
CA LYS A 139 -1.41 12.13 6.79
C LYS A 139 -1.18 13.58 7.18
N HIS A 140 -1.61 14.50 6.35
CA HIS A 140 -1.35 15.94 6.46
C HIS A 140 -2.48 16.74 7.14
N TRP A 141 -3.58 16.10 7.53
CA TRP A 141 -4.72 16.70 8.19
C TRP A 141 -4.78 16.34 9.66
N ASN A 142 -4.94 17.35 10.52
CA ASN A 142 -5.18 17.19 11.96
C ASN A 142 -6.65 17.50 12.26
N GLU A 143 -7.42 16.48 12.62
CA GLU A 143 -8.85 16.60 12.92
C GLU A 143 -9.08 17.44 14.19
N CYS A 144 -8.20 17.33 15.19
CA CYS A 144 -8.38 18.01 16.48
C CYS A 144 -8.29 19.54 16.38
N THR A 145 -7.48 20.05 15.46
CA THR A 145 -7.36 21.50 15.17
C THR A 145 -8.14 21.92 13.93
N ALA A 146 -8.75 20.98 13.20
CA ALA A 146 -9.37 21.20 11.89
C ALA A 146 -8.43 21.95 10.93
N GLY A 147 -7.16 21.54 10.86
CA GLY A 147 -6.12 22.21 10.09
C GLY A 147 -5.06 21.29 9.51
N TYR A 148 -4.24 21.85 8.65
CA TYR A 148 -3.08 21.13 8.11
C TYR A 148 -1.94 21.10 9.13
N VAL A 149 -1.21 19.98 9.13
CA VAL A 149 0.03 19.84 9.90
C VAL A 149 1.12 20.73 9.29
N ASP A 150 2.03 21.20 10.13
CA ASP A 150 3.19 21.99 9.68
C ASP A 150 4.07 21.14 8.73
N MET A 151 4.05 21.52 7.46
CA MET A 151 4.80 20.83 6.41
C MET A 151 6.30 20.91 6.64
N GLN A 152 6.82 22.01 7.15
CA GLN A 152 8.25 22.17 7.36
C GLN A 152 8.75 21.19 8.42
N ARG A 153 8.06 21.09 9.55
CA ARG A 153 8.38 20.10 10.60
C ARG A 153 8.25 18.66 10.09
N PHE A 154 7.21 18.37 9.29
CA PHE A 154 7.03 17.04 8.72
C PHE A 154 8.17 16.69 7.75
N LYS A 155 8.57 17.66 6.93
CA LYS A 155 9.70 17.54 6.02
C LYS A 155 11.00 17.24 6.78
N GLU A 156 11.29 17.97 7.86
CA GLU A 156 12.45 17.73 8.72
C GLU A 156 12.46 16.29 9.28
N ALA A 157 11.31 15.80 9.74
CA ALA A 157 11.18 14.43 10.22
C ALA A 157 11.42 13.39 9.11
N LEU A 158 10.97 13.64 7.87
CA LEU A 158 11.27 12.78 6.71
C LEU A 158 12.76 12.77 6.39
N TYR A 159 13.43 13.92 6.48
CA TYR A 159 14.87 14.02 6.24
C TYR A 159 15.73 13.39 7.36
N ALA A 160 15.14 13.11 8.53
CA ALA A 160 15.80 12.33 9.58
C ALA A 160 15.85 10.83 9.27
N ILE A 161 15.11 10.34 8.26
CA ILE A 161 15.21 8.95 7.80
C ILE A 161 16.64 8.68 7.30
N PRO A 162 17.30 7.57 7.72
CA PRO A 162 18.65 7.24 7.31
C PRO A 162 18.79 7.18 5.79
N LEU A 163 19.91 7.72 5.27
CA LEU A 163 20.14 7.86 3.82
C LEU A 163 20.07 6.53 3.06
N GLU A 164 20.51 5.44 3.69
CA GLU A 164 20.50 4.11 3.11
C GLU A 164 19.08 3.57 2.78
N PHE A 165 18.03 4.12 3.42
CA PHE A 165 16.64 3.71 3.14
C PHE A 165 15.91 4.65 2.17
N ARG A 166 16.46 5.82 1.86
CA ARG A 166 15.74 6.84 1.06
C ARG A 166 15.37 6.36 -0.34
N ASP A 167 16.22 5.60 -1.00
CA ASP A 167 15.94 5.02 -2.32
C ASP A 167 14.87 3.91 -2.28
N GLN A 168 14.56 3.42 -1.10
CA GLN A 168 13.50 2.43 -0.87
C GLN A 168 12.15 3.06 -0.55
N ILE A 169 12.10 4.38 -0.34
CA ILE A 169 10.90 5.10 0.05
C ILE A 169 10.16 5.63 -1.18
N VAL A 170 8.84 5.48 -1.14
CA VAL A 170 7.90 6.18 -2.02
C VAL A 170 6.95 6.95 -1.12
N LEU A 171 6.86 8.25 -1.30
CA LEU A 171 5.93 9.09 -0.54
C LEU A 171 4.62 9.22 -1.29
N ASP A 172 3.52 9.06 -0.58
CA ASP A 172 2.16 9.26 -1.08
C ASP A 172 1.42 10.33 -0.27
N SER A 173 0.64 11.14 -0.94
CA SER A 173 -0.29 12.08 -0.32
C SER A 173 -1.33 12.55 -1.31
N SER A 174 -2.50 12.94 -0.81
CA SER A 174 -3.51 13.66 -1.59
C SER A 174 -3.28 15.19 -1.62
N ASN A 175 -2.19 15.69 -1.01
CA ASN A 175 -1.83 17.10 -1.05
C ASN A 175 -0.69 17.36 -2.06
N PRO A 176 -1.00 17.84 -3.29
CA PRO A 176 0.02 18.02 -4.32
C PRO A 176 1.05 19.09 -3.98
N ASN A 177 0.71 20.07 -3.13
CA ASN A 177 1.64 21.11 -2.69
C ASN A 177 2.71 20.54 -1.76
N TRP A 178 2.38 19.56 -0.95
CA TRP A 178 3.34 18.83 -0.12
C TRP A 178 4.29 18.03 -1.01
N LEU A 179 3.73 17.25 -1.93
CA LEU A 179 4.54 16.42 -2.83
C LEU A 179 5.48 17.25 -3.70
N ALA A 180 5.05 18.41 -4.18
CA ALA A 180 5.89 19.32 -4.97
C ALA A 180 7.15 19.78 -4.19
N GLN A 181 7.03 19.99 -2.86
CA GLN A 181 8.14 20.45 -2.03
C GLN A 181 9.19 19.38 -1.71
N ILE A 182 8.84 18.09 -1.82
CA ILE A 182 9.70 16.95 -1.47
C ILE A 182 10.07 16.08 -2.68
N SER A 183 9.52 16.36 -3.85
CA SER A 183 9.66 15.55 -5.07
C SER A 183 11.08 15.55 -5.69
N GLN A 184 11.96 16.43 -5.23
CA GLN A 184 13.35 16.44 -5.67
C GLN A 184 14.24 15.46 -4.89
N ASP A 185 13.81 15.10 -3.68
CA ASP A 185 14.61 14.31 -2.74
C ASP A 185 14.04 12.91 -2.52
N PHE A 186 12.77 12.73 -2.85
CA PHE A 186 12.05 11.46 -2.70
C PHE A 186 11.27 11.14 -3.97
N LYS A 187 11.08 9.86 -4.23
CA LYS A 187 10.07 9.39 -5.18
C LYS A 187 8.69 9.67 -4.61
N VAL A 188 7.84 10.39 -5.35
CA VAL A 188 6.52 10.81 -4.88
C VAL A 188 5.43 10.36 -5.83
N VAL A 189 4.31 9.91 -5.29
CA VAL A 189 3.07 9.60 -6.02
C VAL A 189 1.91 10.41 -5.46
N PHE A 190 0.93 10.71 -6.29
CA PHE A 190 -0.22 11.51 -5.90
C PHE A 190 -1.46 10.65 -5.77
N SER A 191 -2.01 10.57 -4.55
CA SER A 191 -3.30 9.95 -4.29
C SER A 191 -4.45 10.82 -4.75
N THR A 192 -5.31 10.26 -5.59
CA THR A 192 -6.43 10.98 -6.18
C THR A 192 -7.68 10.10 -6.26
N VAL A 193 -8.84 10.76 -6.32
CA VAL A 193 -10.13 10.09 -6.45
C VAL A 193 -10.46 9.81 -7.92
N THR A 194 -10.01 10.68 -8.85
CA THR A 194 -10.29 10.53 -10.29
C THR A 194 -9.01 10.58 -11.11
N PHE A 195 -9.03 9.89 -12.24
CA PHE A 195 -7.91 9.88 -13.17
C PHE A 195 -7.66 11.27 -13.77
N GLU A 196 -8.72 12.02 -14.07
CA GLU A 196 -8.65 13.36 -14.67
C GLU A 196 -7.98 14.37 -13.73
N GLU A 197 -8.28 14.31 -12.44
CA GLU A 197 -7.59 15.15 -11.44
C GLU A 197 -6.12 14.74 -11.33
N GLY A 198 -5.85 13.43 -11.34
CA GLY A 198 -4.48 12.91 -11.36
C GLY A 198 -3.66 13.46 -12.53
N LEU A 199 -4.20 13.47 -13.75
CA LEU A 199 -3.52 14.00 -14.92
C LEU A 199 -3.20 15.50 -14.78
N LYS A 200 -4.14 16.30 -14.28
CA LYS A 200 -3.90 17.74 -14.04
C LYS A 200 -2.75 17.96 -13.04
N GLN A 201 -2.63 17.10 -12.02
CA GLN A 201 -1.54 17.22 -11.06
C GLN A 201 -0.20 16.75 -11.64
N LEU A 202 -0.17 15.71 -12.48
CA LEU A 202 1.03 15.30 -13.22
C LEU A 202 1.54 16.39 -14.16
N GLU A 203 0.66 17.17 -14.79
CA GLU A 203 1.03 18.32 -15.61
C GLU A 203 1.61 19.47 -14.76
N LYS A 204 1.00 19.77 -13.61
CA LYS A 204 1.45 20.84 -12.70
C LYS A 204 2.75 20.53 -11.97
N VAL A 205 2.96 19.26 -11.61
CA VAL A 205 4.11 18.78 -10.87
C VAL A 205 4.76 17.61 -11.64
N PRO A 206 5.56 17.91 -12.68
CA PRO A 206 6.16 16.87 -13.53
C PRO A 206 7.06 15.88 -12.80
N ALA A 207 7.57 16.25 -11.61
CA ALA A 207 8.39 15.38 -10.75
C ALA A 207 7.60 14.24 -10.08
N LEU A 208 6.26 14.27 -10.09
CA LEU A 208 5.47 13.13 -9.60
C LEU A 208 5.78 11.87 -10.41
N ALA A 209 6.13 10.79 -9.72
CA ALA A 209 6.45 9.51 -10.33
C ALA A 209 5.20 8.79 -10.89
N GLY A 210 4.01 9.07 -10.32
CA GLY A 210 2.79 8.42 -10.74
C GLY A 210 1.58 8.81 -9.91
N LEU A 211 0.53 8.00 -10.05
CA LEU A 211 -0.75 8.18 -9.38
C LEU A 211 -1.09 6.95 -8.52
N MET A 212 -1.74 7.20 -7.39
CA MET A 212 -2.38 6.19 -6.56
C MET A 212 -3.90 6.37 -6.61
N LEU A 213 -4.64 5.33 -6.99
CA LEU A 213 -6.09 5.34 -7.14
C LEU A 213 -6.72 4.05 -6.61
N ARG A 214 -8.00 4.15 -6.25
CA ARG A 214 -8.78 2.94 -6.01
C ARG A 214 -8.87 2.10 -7.28
N SER A 215 -8.72 0.80 -7.15
CA SER A 215 -8.73 -0.11 -8.30
C SER A 215 -9.98 0.02 -9.20
N LYS A 216 -11.14 0.40 -8.64
CA LYS A 216 -12.38 0.59 -9.39
C LYS A 216 -12.44 1.87 -10.23
N ASP A 217 -11.61 2.87 -9.90
CA ASP A 217 -11.69 4.24 -10.44
C ASP A 217 -10.67 4.49 -11.56
N ILE A 218 -10.00 3.45 -12.06
CA ILE A 218 -9.06 3.52 -13.18
C ILE A 218 -9.21 2.29 -14.09
N THR A 219 -9.08 2.47 -15.40
CA THR A 219 -9.16 1.40 -16.39
C THR A 219 -7.76 0.89 -16.82
N ALA A 220 -7.71 -0.24 -17.52
CA ALA A 220 -6.46 -0.77 -18.09
C ALA A 220 -5.86 0.16 -19.15
N GLU A 221 -6.71 0.82 -19.95
CA GLU A 221 -6.29 1.78 -20.98
C GLU A 221 -5.66 3.02 -20.35
N GLN A 222 -6.22 3.52 -19.23
CA GLN A 222 -5.67 4.65 -18.49
C GLN A 222 -4.31 4.30 -17.85
N ILE A 223 -4.15 3.08 -17.33
CA ILE A 223 -2.87 2.56 -16.83
C ILE A 223 -1.85 2.48 -17.97
N ALA A 224 -2.24 1.92 -19.12
CA ALA A 224 -1.38 1.86 -20.30
C ALA A 224 -0.97 3.28 -20.75
N TYR A 225 -1.88 4.24 -20.71
CA TYR A 225 -1.56 5.63 -21.00
C TYR A 225 -0.51 6.20 -20.04
N LEU A 226 -0.67 6.04 -18.71
CA LEU A 226 0.35 6.47 -17.73
C LEU A 226 1.72 5.87 -18.05
N LYS A 227 1.77 4.59 -18.37
CA LYS A 227 3.00 3.89 -18.74
C LYS A 227 3.67 4.51 -19.98
N THR A 228 2.91 4.94 -20.99
CA THR A 228 3.48 5.65 -22.17
C THR A 228 4.08 7.00 -21.79
N GLN A 229 3.59 7.63 -20.72
CA GLN A 229 4.11 8.88 -20.19
C GLN A 229 5.27 8.68 -19.20
N GLY A 230 5.75 7.45 -19.01
CA GLY A 230 6.77 7.11 -18.03
C GLY A 230 6.29 7.28 -16.58
N LYS A 231 4.97 7.23 -16.35
CA LYS A 231 4.35 7.37 -15.04
C LYS A 231 3.87 6.02 -14.51
N GLU A 232 3.97 5.85 -13.20
CA GLU A 232 3.54 4.65 -12.50
C GLU A 232 2.08 4.74 -12.04
N SER A 233 1.47 3.57 -11.84
CA SER A 233 0.12 3.45 -11.29
C SER A 233 0.13 2.50 -10.09
N TYR A 234 -0.41 2.97 -8.98
CA TYR A 234 -0.57 2.23 -7.73
C TYR A 234 -2.05 2.07 -7.46
N LEU A 235 -2.50 0.83 -7.24
CA LEU A 235 -3.92 0.56 -7.01
C LEU A 235 -4.16 0.04 -5.60
N PHE A 236 -5.23 0.50 -4.96
CA PHE A 236 -5.64 0.07 -3.63
C PHE A 236 -7.14 -0.26 -3.56
N GLU A 237 -7.65 -0.65 -2.37
CA GLU A 237 -9.04 -1.04 -2.08
C GLU A 237 -9.49 -2.34 -2.80
N MET A 238 -8.76 -3.43 -2.54
CA MET A 238 -9.00 -4.75 -3.13
C MET A 238 -9.19 -5.83 -2.07
N ARG A 239 -10.31 -5.80 -1.33
CA ARG A 239 -10.60 -6.67 -0.17
C ARG A 239 -11.00 -8.11 -0.52
N SER A 240 -10.89 -8.56 -1.77
CA SER A 240 -11.20 -9.95 -2.15
C SER A 240 -10.30 -10.45 -3.27
N SER A 241 -10.05 -11.75 -3.34
CA SER A 241 -9.25 -12.38 -4.40
C SER A 241 -9.78 -12.07 -5.80
N LYS A 242 -11.12 -11.94 -5.98
CA LYS A 242 -11.71 -11.51 -7.26
C LYS A 242 -11.29 -10.09 -7.63
N LYS A 243 -11.33 -9.15 -6.66
CA LYS A 243 -10.93 -7.76 -6.90
C LYS A 243 -9.41 -7.64 -7.12
N GLN A 244 -8.60 -8.41 -6.38
CA GLN A 244 -7.15 -8.47 -6.58
C GLN A 244 -6.80 -8.99 -7.99
N ARG A 245 -7.43 -10.07 -8.45
CA ARG A 245 -7.25 -10.56 -9.82
C ARG A 245 -7.64 -9.52 -10.87
N ALA A 246 -8.78 -8.86 -10.70
CA ALA A 246 -9.22 -7.80 -11.60
C ALA A 246 -8.25 -6.60 -11.63
N ALA A 247 -7.63 -6.26 -10.50
CA ALA A 247 -6.60 -5.21 -10.44
C ALA A 247 -5.31 -5.65 -11.16
N LEU A 248 -4.83 -6.87 -10.93
CA LEU A 248 -3.65 -7.43 -11.59
C LEU A 248 -3.84 -7.53 -13.11
N GLN A 249 -5.04 -7.89 -13.59
CA GLN A 249 -5.38 -7.93 -15.02
C GLN A 249 -5.23 -6.57 -15.72
N LYS A 250 -5.32 -5.47 -15.00
CA LYS A 250 -5.07 -4.11 -15.54
C LYS A 250 -3.58 -3.82 -15.72
N GLN A 251 -2.68 -4.65 -15.19
CA GLN A 251 -1.23 -4.52 -15.25
C GLN A 251 -0.70 -3.17 -14.72
N PRO A 252 -1.09 -2.74 -13.51
CA PRO A 252 -0.53 -1.55 -12.89
C PRO A 252 0.95 -1.75 -12.56
N SER A 253 1.64 -0.67 -12.16
CA SER A 253 3.00 -0.77 -11.62
C SER A 253 3.02 -1.49 -10.28
N ALA A 254 1.99 -1.25 -9.44
CA ALA A 254 1.86 -1.87 -8.12
C ALA A 254 0.40 -2.00 -7.68
N ILE A 255 0.17 -2.94 -6.75
CA ILE A 255 -1.06 -2.99 -5.95
C ILE A 255 -0.73 -2.94 -4.45
N ILE A 256 -1.57 -2.23 -3.71
CA ILE A 256 -1.57 -2.16 -2.25
C ILE A 256 -2.63 -3.13 -1.76
N ALA A 257 -2.21 -4.30 -1.28
CA ALA A 257 -3.08 -5.46 -1.10
C ALA A 257 -3.57 -5.60 0.35
N ASP A 258 -4.88 -5.73 0.54
CA ASP A 258 -5.51 -6.05 1.84
C ASP A 258 -5.33 -7.55 2.22
N ASP A 259 -5.04 -8.41 1.25
CA ASP A 259 -4.57 -9.78 1.46
C ASP A 259 -3.31 -10.01 0.62
N PRO A 260 -2.12 -9.64 1.14
CA PRO A 260 -0.89 -9.75 0.38
C PRO A 260 -0.51 -11.19 0.02
N ARG A 261 -0.83 -12.19 0.87
CA ARG A 261 -0.59 -13.61 0.53
C ARG A 261 -1.42 -14.05 -0.67
N GLY A 262 -2.71 -13.72 -0.65
CA GLY A 262 -3.60 -14.01 -1.77
C GLY A 262 -3.17 -13.30 -3.06
N ALA A 263 -2.73 -12.05 -2.96
CA ALA A 263 -2.23 -11.27 -4.09
C ALA A 263 -0.97 -11.88 -4.72
N LEU A 264 -0.01 -12.33 -3.89
CA LEU A 264 1.20 -13.01 -4.36
C LEU A 264 0.86 -14.32 -5.11
N VAL A 265 -0.04 -15.16 -4.56
CA VAL A 265 -0.48 -16.41 -5.21
C VAL A 265 -1.19 -16.15 -6.55
N ILE A 266 -1.90 -15.03 -6.70
CA ILE A 266 -2.58 -14.68 -7.95
C ILE A 266 -1.58 -14.11 -8.97
N ARG A 267 -0.59 -13.35 -8.51
CA ARG A 267 0.44 -12.72 -9.34
C ARG A 267 1.36 -13.76 -10.00
N ASP A 268 1.85 -14.73 -9.22
CA ASP A 268 2.80 -15.78 -9.63
C ASP A 268 2.12 -16.96 -10.34
#